data_a33d72b79fc5573621c666a6907c5257
#
_entry.id   a33d72b79fc5573621c666a6907c5257
#
_cell.length_a   1.000
_cell.length_b   1.000
_cell.length_c   1.000
_cell.angle_alpha   90.00
_cell.angle_beta   90.00
_cell.angle_gamma   90.00
#
_symmetry.space_group_name_H-M   'P 1'
#
loop_
_entity.id
_entity.type
_entity.pdbx_description
1 polymer ?
#
loop_
_entity_poly.entity_id
_entity_poly.type
_entity_poly.pdbx_seq_one_letter_code
_entity_poly.pdbx_strand_id
1 'polypeptide(L)'
;SQHRPVILKKGIEHWPALHKWSPQYFASKFGHHLVEVQMNRNLDEQFERHSPSLKQKMKMSEFVSKVMSVDASNDFYMTANNASNSHQMLQELFSDIEDFADGYCDLALKDDRSFLWFGPKGTFTPLHHDLTNNMLVQIYGRKKVTLIPALQVPHLYNDHWVFSELSDTNKIDFEKYPLAKSITPVE
;
A
#
# COMPACT_ATOMS: atom_id res chain seq x y z
N SER A 1 -2.22 -20.95 -14.43
CA SER A 1 -1.29 -20.03 -13.76
C SER A 1 -0.67 -20.77 -12.59
N GLN A 2 0.59 -20.50 -12.29
CA GLN A 2 1.28 -21.20 -11.19
C GLN A 2 1.09 -20.48 -9.84
N HIS A 3 0.21 -19.48 -9.76
CA HIS A 3 -0.03 -18.64 -8.57
C HIS A 3 1.27 -18.16 -7.90
N ARG A 4 2.25 -17.76 -8.69
CA ARG A 4 3.53 -17.25 -8.22
C ARG A 4 3.59 -15.76 -8.41
N PRO A 5 4.17 -15.00 -7.46
CA PRO A 5 4.43 -13.59 -7.66
C PRO A 5 5.43 -13.40 -8.81
N VAL A 6 5.29 -12.31 -9.54
CA VAL A 6 6.15 -11.95 -10.67
C VAL A 6 6.64 -10.52 -10.47
N ILE A 7 7.93 -10.30 -10.67
CA ILE A 7 8.51 -8.96 -10.72
C ILE A 7 8.68 -8.58 -12.19
N LEU A 8 7.95 -7.57 -12.61
CA LEU A 8 8.11 -6.98 -13.94
C LEU A 8 9.23 -5.95 -13.89
N LYS A 9 10.37 -6.27 -14.50
CA LYS A 9 11.50 -5.34 -14.59
C LYS A 9 11.32 -4.46 -15.82
N LYS A 10 11.72 -3.18 -15.71
CA LYS A 10 11.70 -2.20 -16.80
C LYS A 10 10.32 -1.86 -17.39
N GLY A 11 9.25 -2.24 -16.69
CA GLY A 11 7.89 -2.03 -17.18
C GLY A 11 7.40 -0.59 -17.11
N ILE A 12 8.05 0.25 -16.30
CA ILE A 12 7.60 1.62 -16.01
C ILE A 12 8.68 2.68 -16.26
N GLU A 13 9.81 2.32 -16.88
CA GLU A 13 10.94 3.25 -17.07
C GLU A 13 10.57 4.49 -17.89
N HIS A 14 9.56 4.39 -18.75
CA HIS A 14 9.04 5.47 -19.59
C HIS A 14 8.00 6.36 -18.87
N TRP A 15 7.56 6.01 -17.67
CA TRP A 15 6.53 6.77 -16.98
C TRP A 15 7.05 8.12 -16.48
N PRO A 16 6.37 9.23 -16.84
CA PRO A 16 6.68 10.55 -16.28
C PRO A 16 6.67 10.58 -14.76
N ALA A 17 5.84 9.73 -14.13
CA ALA A 17 5.72 9.61 -12.67
C ALA A 17 7.08 9.39 -11.97
N LEU A 18 7.99 8.60 -12.56
CA LEU A 18 9.31 8.31 -11.97
C LEU A 18 10.19 9.55 -11.78
N HIS A 19 9.98 10.58 -12.59
CA HIS A 19 10.75 11.82 -12.55
C HIS A 19 10.01 12.99 -11.88
N LYS A 20 8.67 12.89 -11.83
CA LYS A 20 7.82 13.95 -11.30
C LYS A 20 7.42 13.72 -9.85
N TRP A 21 7.02 12.47 -9.51
CA TRP A 21 6.39 12.22 -8.23
C TRP A 21 7.40 12.22 -7.09
N SER A 22 7.23 13.17 -6.22
CA SER A 22 7.98 13.34 -4.98
C SER A 22 7.08 13.94 -3.92
N PRO A 23 7.41 13.90 -2.63
CA PRO A 23 6.65 14.61 -1.60
C PRO A 23 6.42 16.08 -1.96
N GLN A 24 7.45 16.77 -2.45
CA GLN A 24 7.38 18.18 -2.86
C GLN A 24 6.43 18.40 -4.03
N TYR A 25 6.42 17.52 -5.01
CA TYR A 25 5.48 17.57 -6.14
C TYR A 25 4.04 17.47 -5.65
N PHE A 26 3.74 16.52 -4.77
CA PHE A 26 2.41 16.37 -4.21
C PHE A 26 1.98 17.59 -3.37
N ALA A 27 2.89 18.15 -2.58
CA ALA A 27 2.60 19.36 -1.80
C ALA A 27 2.33 20.58 -2.69
N SER A 28 3.08 20.76 -3.75
CA SER A 28 2.97 21.94 -4.63
C SER A 28 1.77 21.84 -5.57
N LYS A 29 1.58 20.69 -6.22
CA LYS A 29 0.53 20.54 -7.23
C LYS A 29 -0.83 20.20 -6.62
N PHE A 30 -0.88 19.34 -5.64
CA PHE A 30 -2.10 18.81 -5.04
C PHE A 30 -2.32 19.26 -3.60
N GLY A 31 -1.53 20.21 -3.11
CA GLY A 31 -1.51 20.61 -1.71
C GLY A 31 -2.85 21.04 -1.12
N HIS A 32 -3.76 21.57 -1.94
CA HIS A 32 -5.08 22.01 -1.53
C HIS A 32 -6.13 20.88 -1.47
N HIS A 33 -5.85 19.73 -2.08
CA HIS A 33 -6.78 18.59 -2.06
C HIS A 33 -6.88 17.96 -0.68
N LEU A 34 -8.09 17.59 -0.29
CA LEU A 34 -8.33 16.82 0.92
C LEU A 34 -8.08 15.34 0.64
N VAL A 35 -7.32 14.71 1.51
CA VAL A 35 -7.06 13.27 1.51
C VAL A 35 -7.41 12.67 2.86
N GLU A 36 -7.69 11.38 2.89
CA GLU A 36 -7.91 10.62 4.11
C GLU A 36 -6.63 9.87 4.49
N VAL A 37 -6.16 10.10 5.69
CA VAL A 37 -4.94 9.51 6.24
C VAL A 37 -5.29 8.76 7.51
N GLN A 38 -4.86 7.51 7.62
CA GLN A 38 -4.88 6.82 8.90
C GLN A 38 -3.91 7.53 9.85
N MET A 39 -4.37 7.85 11.05
CA MET A 39 -3.60 8.54 12.09
C MET A 39 -3.62 7.73 13.37
N ASN A 40 -2.62 7.95 14.25
CA ASN A 40 -2.53 7.28 15.54
C ASN A 40 -2.43 5.75 15.45
N ARG A 41 -1.82 5.24 14.41
CA ARG A 41 -1.69 3.80 14.16
C ARG A 41 -0.87 3.09 15.25
N ASN A 42 0.08 3.80 15.86
CA ASN A 42 0.90 3.25 16.95
C ASN A 42 0.13 3.04 18.26
N LEU A 43 -1.07 3.61 18.38
CA LEU A 43 -1.94 3.44 19.55
C LEU A 43 -2.90 2.25 19.44
N ASP A 44 -2.93 1.59 18.29
CA ASP A 44 -3.86 0.50 17.99
C ASP A 44 -3.11 -0.64 17.30
N GLU A 45 -2.93 -1.77 17.97
CA GLU A 45 -2.27 -2.95 17.41
C GLU A 45 -3.01 -3.53 16.20
N GLN A 46 -4.32 -3.24 16.07
CA GLN A 46 -5.18 -3.70 14.98
C GLN A 46 -5.53 -2.56 14.01
N PHE A 47 -4.65 -1.59 13.83
CA PHE A 47 -4.89 -0.36 13.06
C PHE A 47 -5.44 -0.58 11.65
N GLU A 48 -5.09 -1.67 10.96
CA GLU A 48 -5.67 -1.94 9.64
C GLU A 48 -7.11 -2.45 9.73
N ARG A 49 -7.43 -3.25 10.73
CA ARG A 49 -8.80 -3.72 10.99
C ARG A 49 -9.71 -2.56 11.39
N HIS A 50 -9.16 -1.61 12.14
CA HIS A 50 -9.86 -0.41 12.59
C HIS A 50 -9.65 0.79 11.65
N SER A 51 -9.11 0.56 10.45
CA SER A 51 -8.78 1.59 9.46
C SER A 51 -9.87 2.67 9.28
N PRO A 52 -11.17 2.35 9.17
CA PRO A 52 -12.18 3.38 8.99
C PRO A 52 -12.25 4.38 10.14
N SER A 53 -12.05 3.93 11.39
CA SER A 53 -12.12 4.80 12.59
C SER A 53 -10.86 5.65 12.78
N LEU A 54 -9.74 5.27 12.19
CA LEU A 54 -8.47 5.97 12.28
C LEU A 54 -8.28 7.02 11.17
N LYS A 55 -9.14 7.03 10.16
CA LYS A 55 -9.03 7.97 9.04
C LYS A 55 -9.41 9.38 9.45
N GLN A 56 -8.54 10.32 9.14
CA GLN A 56 -8.75 11.75 9.31
C GLN A 56 -8.55 12.46 7.98
N LYS A 57 -9.39 13.47 7.71
CA LYS A 57 -9.25 14.32 6.52
C LYS A 57 -8.28 15.45 6.81
N MET A 58 -7.34 15.64 5.90
CA MET A 58 -6.42 16.78 5.94
C MET A 58 -6.02 17.19 4.52
N LYS A 59 -5.43 18.38 4.37
CA LYS A 59 -4.87 18.80 3.09
C LYS A 59 -3.63 17.97 2.75
N MET A 60 -3.43 17.68 1.47
CA MET A 60 -2.22 17.00 1.00
C MET A 60 -0.94 17.73 1.45
N SER A 61 -0.93 19.08 1.44
CA SER A 61 0.22 19.86 1.91
C SER A 61 0.54 19.63 3.39
N GLU A 62 -0.49 19.52 4.24
CA GLU A 62 -0.33 19.23 5.67
C GLU A 62 0.20 17.81 5.89
N PHE A 63 -0.35 16.87 5.14
CA PHE A 63 0.11 15.48 5.19
C PHE A 63 1.58 15.34 4.74
N VAL A 64 1.95 15.96 3.61
CA VAL A 64 3.34 15.96 3.14
C VAL A 64 4.27 16.60 4.15
N SER A 65 3.88 17.70 4.79
CA SER A 65 4.67 18.33 5.85
C SER A 65 4.91 17.37 7.01
N LYS A 66 3.91 16.58 7.42
CA LYS A 66 4.08 15.53 8.43
C LYS A 66 5.07 14.45 7.97
N VAL A 67 4.93 13.96 6.73
CA VAL A 67 5.84 12.96 6.16
C VAL A 67 7.28 13.44 6.18
N MET A 68 7.51 14.70 5.82
CA MET A 68 8.85 15.30 5.73
C MET A 68 9.43 15.69 7.10
N SER A 69 8.63 15.76 8.15
CA SER A 69 9.07 16.14 9.49
C SER A 69 9.64 14.99 10.33
N VAL A 70 9.59 13.75 9.83
CA VAL A 70 10.04 12.55 10.55
C VAL A 70 11.02 11.74 9.72
N ASP A 71 12.00 11.12 10.37
CA ASP A 71 12.92 10.18 9.71
C ASP A 71 12.20 8.85 9.39
N ALA A 72 11.40 8.35 10.30
CA ALA A 72 10.59 7.16 10.14
C ALA A 72 9.37 7.18 11.08
N SER A 73 8.25 6.66 10.62
CA SER A 73 7.03 6.51 11.43
C SER A 73 6.10 5.48 10.83
N ASN A 74 5.37 4.74 11.68
CA ASN A 74 4.20 3.97 11.30
C ASN A 74 2.90 4.61 11.78
N ASP A 75 2.96 5.76 12.44
CA ASP A 75 1.82 6.38 13.11
C ASP A 75 0.80 7.00 12.16
N PHE A 76 1.21 7.32 10.94
CA PHE A 76 0.32 7.87 9.92
C PHE A 76 0.66 7.37 8.52
N TYR A 77 -0.39 7.06 7.74
CA TYR A 77 -0.24 6.50 6.40
C TYR A 77 -1.49 6.76 5.55
N MET A 78 -1.31 7.23 4.35
CA MET A 78 -2.36 7.32 3.35
C MET A 78 -2.44 5.95 2.64
N THR A 79 -3.45 5.17 3.01
CA THR A 79 -3.70 3.81 2.52
C THR A 79 -4.74 3.83 1.39
N ALA A 80 -5.17 2.67 0.91
CA ALA A 80 -6.25 2.58 -0.05
C ALA A 80 -7.54 3.28 0.44
N ASN A 81 -8.41 3.64 -0.51
CA ASN A 81 -9.68 4.32 -0.22
C ASN A 81 -9.51 5.62 0.59
N ASN A 82 -8.52 6.41 0.19
CA ASN A 82 -8.12 7.65 0.86
C ASN A 82 -8.76 8.90 0.26
N ALA A 83 -9.92 8.76 -0.37
CA ALA A 83 -10.65 9.78 -1.12
C ALA A 83 -9.96 10.32 -2.39
N SER A 84 -8.73 9.89 -2.73
CA SER A 84 -8.04 10.37 -3.93
C SER A 84 -8.77 10.01 -5.23
N ASN A 85 -9.49 8.88 -5.25
CA ASN A 85 -10.27 8.44 -6.42
C ASN A 85 -11.51 9.30 -6.68
N SER A 86 -12.09 9.89 -5.64
CA SER A 86 -13.25 10.78 -5.77
C SER A 86 -12.86 12.21 -6.14
N HIS A 87 -11.58 12.52 -6.20
CA HIS A 87 -11.05 13.82 -6.54
C HIS A 87 -10.40 13.81 -7.93
N GLN A 88 -10.45 14.96 -8.58
CA GLN A 88 -9.74 15.23 -9.83
C GLN A 88 -8.23 14.92 -9.75
N MET A 89 -7.66 14.89 -8.53
CA MET A 89 -6.25 14.61 -8.30
C MET A 89 -5.77 13.30 -8.93
N LEU A 90 -6.45 12.18 -8.68
CA LEU A 90 -6.01 10.90 -9.23
C LEU A 90 -6.14 10.86 -10.75
N GLN A 91 -7.18 11.51 -11.29
CA GLN A 91 -7.37 11.65 -12.74
C GLN A 91 -6.19 12.37 -13.39
N GLU A 92 -5.70 13.45 -12.77
CA GLU A 92 -4.51 14.16 -13.26
C GLU A 92 -3.24 13.31 -13.16
N LEU A 93 -3.12 12.46 -12.13
CA LEU A 93 -1.97 11.56 -11.96
C LEU A 93 -1.91 10.46 -13.03
N PHE A 94 -3.05 10.05 -13.60
CA PHE A 94 -3.07 9.03 -14.64
C PHE A 94 -2.33 9.44 -15.91
N SER A 95 -2.21 10.72 -16.20
CA SER A 95 -1.39 11.19 -17.31
C SER A 95 0.11 10.95 -17.14
N ASP A 96 0.55 10.66 -15.93
CA ASP A 96 1.95 10.37 -15.60
C ASP A 96 2.26 8.87 -15.56
N ILE A 97 1.24 8.01 -15.71
CA ILE A 97 1.34 6.56 -15.77
C ILE A 97 0.71 6.08 -17.08
N GLU A 98 1.50 6.17 -18.14
CA GLU A 98 1.09 5.76 -19.48
C GLU A 98 1.16 4.24 -19.64
N ASP A 99 0.54 3.75 -20.69
CA ASP A 99 0.42 2.36 -21.12
C ASP A 99 1.34 1.38 -20.39
N PHE A 100 0.77 0.74 -19.40
CA PHE A 100 1.50 -0.23 -18.61
C PHE A 100 1.14 -1.63 -19.08
N ALA A 101 2.17 -2.31 -19.56
CA ALA A 101 2.16 -3.74 -19.78
C ALA A 101 0.89 -4.25 -20.48
N ASP A 102 0.77 -4.01 -21.75
CA ASP A 102 -0.22 -4.66 -22.61
C ASP A 102 -0.39 -6.14 -22.23
N GLY A 103 -1.61 -6.51 -21.89
CA GLY A 103 -1.96 -7.87 -21.49
C GLY A 103 -1.83 -8.21 -19.99
N TYR A 104 -1.33 -7.33 -19.14
CA TYR A 104 -1.29 -7.55 -17.67
C TYR A 104 -2.37 -6.80 -16.90
N CYS A 105 -2.67 -5.58 -17.31
CA CYS A 105 -3.71 -4.76 -16.69
C CYS A 105 -4.63 -4.17 -17.76
N ASP A 106 -5.92 -4.17 -17.49
CA ASP A 106 -6.89 -3.40 -18.26
C ASP A 106 -6.91 -1.96 -17.72
N LEU A 107 -6.23 -1.06 -18.39
CA LEU A 107 -6.16 0.35 -18.00
C LEU A 107 -7.51 1.08 -18.17
N ALA A 108 -8.47 0.54 -18.90
CA ALA A 108 -9.81 1.09 -18.94
C ALA A 108 -10.52 1.04 -17.57
N LEU A 109 -10.05 0.19 -16.67
CA LEU A 109 -10.58 0.04 -15.31
C LEU A 109 -9.76 0.78 -14.24
N LYS A 110 -8.76 1.59 -14.64
CA LYS A 110 -7.84 2.26 -13.71
C LYS A 110 -8.54 3.19 -12.72
N ASP A 111 -9.56 3.88 -13.16
CA ASP A 111 -10.26 4.91 -12.37
C ASP A 111 -10.88 4.33 -11.09
N ASP A 112 -11.42 3.12 -11.18
CA ASP A 112 -12.10 2.46 -10.07
C ASP A 112 -11.19 1.52 -9.24
N ARG A 113 -10.02 1.16 -9.77
CA ARG A 113 -9.17 0.09 -9.23
C ARG A 113 -7.75 0.49 -8.90
N SER A 114 -7.42 1.76 -9.06
CA SER A 114 -6.11 2.29 -8.70
C SER A 114 -6.17 3.04 -7.38
N PHE A 115 -5.16 2.81 -6.54
CA PHE A 115 -5.05 3.45 -5.23
C PHE A 115 -3.66 4.05 -5.08
N LEU A 116 -3.63 5.30 -4.60
CA LEU A 116 -2.39 5.96 -4.24
C LEU A 116 -2.07 5.67 -2.77
N TRP A 117 -0.92 5.07 -2.52
CA TRP A 117 -0.40 4.85 -1.17
C TRP A 117 0.76 5.79 -0.93
N PHE A 118 0.75 6.52 0.17
CA PHE A 118 1.80 7.47 0.47
C PHE A 118 2.01 7.61 1.98
N GLY A 119 3.28 7.57 2.41
CA GLY A 119 3.62 7.73 3.82
C GLY A 119 5.12 7.85 4.05
N PRO A 120 5.54 8.04 5.30
CA PRO A 120 6.95 8.11 5.66
C PRO A 120 7.62 6.75 5.56
N LYS A 121 8.94 6.73 5.64
CA LYS A 121 9.71 5.52 5.91
C LYS A 121 9.20 4.87 7.20
N GLY A 122 9.14 3.54 7.21
CA GLY A 122 8.71 2.77 8.40
C GLY A 122 7.23 2.45 8.45
N THR A 123 6.43 2.90 7.48
CA THR A 123 5.04 2.44 7.36
C THR A 123 5.00 0.92 7.15
N PHE A 124 4.08 0.28 7.83
CA PHE A 124 3.90 -1.16 7.83
C PHE A 124 2.45 -1.53 7.53
N THR A 125 2.24 -2.52 6.68
CA THR A 125 0.94 -3.12 6.43
C THR A 125 0.99 -4.57 6.90
N PRO A 126 0.12 -4.98 7.84
CA PRO A 126 0.08 -6.33 8.38
C PRO A 126 -0.22 -7.39 7.32
N LEU A 127 0.09 -8.64 7.63
CA LEU A 127 -0.18 -9.77 6.77
C LEU A 127 -1.68 -9.89 6.48
N HIS A 128 -2.02 -9.87 5.21
CA HIS A 128 -3.37 -9.97 4.69
C HIS A 128 -3.36 -10.61 3.30
N HIS A 129 -4.51 -10.90 2.75
CA HIS A 129 -4.66 -11.23 1.34
C HIS A 129 -5.68 -10.30 0.68
N ASP A 130 -5.46 -10.00 -0.58
CA ASP A 130 -6.44 -9.28 -1.38
C ASP A 130 -7.42 -10.26 -2.05
N LEU A 131 -8.67 -9.83 -2.23
CA LEU A 131 -9.71 -10.66 -2.87
C LEU A 131 -9.57 -10.72 -4.40
N THR A 132 -8.69 -9.90 -4.95
CA THR A 132 -8.45 -9.79 -6.40
C THR A 132 -6.96 -9.85 -6.69
N ASN A 133 -6.62 -10.08 -7.97
CA ASN A 133 -5.26 -9.90 -8.42
C ASN A 133 -4.84 -8.44 -8.18
N ASN A 134 -3.62 -8.25 -7.69
CA ASN A 134 -3.09 -6.94 -7.36
C ASN A 134 -1.77 -6.70 -8.08
N MET A 135 -1.51 -5.46 -8.45
CA MET A 135 -0.25 -4.99 -8.97
C MET A 135 0.26 -3.84 -8.11
N LEU A 136 1.42 -4.03 -7.52
CA LEU A 136 2.10 -3.02 -6.73
C LEU A 136 3.16 -2.34 -7.58
N VAL A 137 3.06 -1.02 -7.72
CA VAL A 137 4.06 -0.20 -8.43
C VAL A 137 4.67 0.80 -7.46
N GLN A 138 5.99 0.71 -7.24
CA GLN A 138 6.72 1.61 -6.35
C GLN A 138 7.37 2.72 -7.17
N ILE A 139 6.82 3.93 -7.11
CA ILE A 139 7.29 5.09 -7.87
C ILE A 139 8.40 5.83 -7.11
N TYR A 140 8.23 6.08 -5.82
CA TYR A 140 9.14 6.86 -5.01
C TYR A 140 9.59 6.10 -3.77
N GLY A 141 10.88 6.09 -3.47
CA GLY A 141 11.43 5.38 -2.33
C GLY A 141 11.53 3.86 -2.55
N ARG A 142 11.49 3.10 -1.48
CA ARG A 142 11.62 1.63 -1.48
C ARG A 142 10.62 0.98 -0.53
N LYS A 143 10.04 -0.12 -0.97
CA LYS A 143 9.14 -0.95 -0.15
C LYS A 143 9.66 -2.39 -0.15
N LYS A 144 9.75 -2.97 1.03
CA LYS A 144 9.95 -4.42 1.20
C LYS A 144 8.57 -5.08 1.20
N VAL A 145 8.41 -6.10 0.39
CA VAL A 145 7.15 -6.86 0.31
C VAL A 145 7.48 -8.32 0.59
N THR A 146 6.85 -8.88 1.61
CA THR A 146 6.94 -10.31 1.92
C THR A 146 5.69 -11.01 1.41
N LEU A 147 5.85 -11.97 0.53
CA LEU A 147 4.76 -12.73 -0.07
C LEU A 147 4.79 -14.17 0.40
N ILE A 148 3.62 -14.73 0.69
CA ILE A 148 3.47 -16.13 1.08
C ILE A 148 2.59 -16.80 0.00
N PRO A 149 2.99 -18.00 -0.49
CA PRO A 149 2.20 -18.71 -1.50
C PRO A 149 0.76 -18.94 -1.04
N ALA A 150 -0.21 -18.68 -1.93
CA ALA A 150 -1.64 -18.81 -1.62
C ALA A 150 -2.03 -20.21 -1.08
N LEU A 151 -1.33 -21.27 -1.50
CA LEU A 151 -1.55 -22.63 -0.99
C LEU A 151 -1.22 -22.78 0.50
N GLN A 152 -0.52 -21.84 1.09
CA GLN A 152 -0.15 -21.84 2.51
C GLN A 152 -1.10 -21.03 3.40
N VAL A 153 -2.16 -20.46 2.84
CA VAL A 153 -3.20 -19.73 3.60
C VAL A 153 -3.73 -20.52 4.81
N PRO A 154 -3.94 -21.85 4.78
CA PRO A 154 -4.35 -22.60 5.97
C PRO A 154 -3.38 -22.51 7.17
N HIS A 155 -2.14 -22.10 6.94
CA HIS A 155 -1.10 -21.97 7.97
C HIS A 155 -0.96 -20.51 8.49
N LEU A 156 -1.76 -19.58 7.97
CA LEU A 156 -1.63 -18.15 8.24
C LEU A 156 -2.58 -17.63 9.32
N TYR A 157 -3.41 -18.49 9.90
CA TYR A 157 -4.34 -18.09 10.96
C TYR A 157 -5.17 -16.86 10.59
N ASN A 158 -5.74 -16.89 9.38
CA ASN A 158 -6.66 -15.86 8.95
C ASN A 158 -7.93 -15.92 9.80
N ASP A 159 -8.29 -14.84 10.46
CA ASP A 159 -9.40 -14.77 11.41
C ASP A 159 -10.45 -13.74 11.05
N HIS A 160 -10.05 -12.59 10.62
CA HIS A 160 -10.94 -11.48 10.34
C HIS A 160 -10.88 -11.12 8.85
N TRP A 161 -11.74 -11.75 8.05
CA TRP A 161 -11.86 -11.56 6.61
C TRP A 161 -10.51 -11.81 5.91
N VAL A 162 -9.81 -10.72 5.56
CA VAL A 162 -8.54 -10.76 4.79
C VAL A 162 -7.29 -10.77 5.66
N PHE A 163 -7.41 -10.50 6.95
CA PHE A 163 -6.28 -10.34 7.85
C PHE A 163 -5.86 -11.66 8.51
N SER A 164 -4.57 -11.75 8.81
CA SER A 164 -3.97 -12.84 9.56
C SER A 164 -3.68 -12.39 11.00
N GLU A 165 -3.83 -13.28 11.97
CA GLU A 165 -3.37 -13.05 13.35
C GLU A 165 -1.84 -12.92 13.44
N LEU A 166 -1.10 -13.47 12.47
CA LEU A 166 0.37 -13.39 12.47
C LEU A 166 0.89 -11.97 12.31
N SER A 167 0.09 -11.06 11.73
CA SER A 167 0.41 -9.65 11.51
C SER A 167 1.77 -9.39 10.85
N ASP A 168 2.88 -9.63 11.56
CA ASP A 168 4.26 -9.45 11.11
C ASP A 168 4.99 -10.79 11.03
N THR A 169 5.34 -11.20 9.83
CA THR A 169 6.05 -12.48 9.57
C THR A 169 7.44 -12.56 10.20
N ASN A 170 8.02 -11.44 10.61
CA ASN A 170 9.30 -11.40 11.29
C ASN A 170 9.18 -11.58 12.82
N LYS A 171 7.96 -11.60 13.35
CA LYS A 171 7.69 -11.63 14.80
C LYS A 171 6.69 -12.72 15.20
N ILE A 172 6.68 -13.84 14.48
CA ILE A 172 5.72 -14.92 14.71
C ILE A 172 6.07 -15.65 16.03
N ASP A 173 5.09 -15.71 16.91
CA ASP A 173 5.12 -16.62 18.07
C ASP A 173 4.76 -18.05 17.62
N PHE A 174 5.76 -18.87 17.38
CA PHE A 174 5.59 -20.25 16.93
C PHE A 174 5.07 -21.22 18.01
N GLU A 175 5.02 -20.83 19.25
CA GLU A 175 4.34 -21.61 20.30
C GLU A 175 2.83 -21.41 20.20
N LYS A 176 2.41 -20.15 20.02
CA LYS A 176 1.01 -19.79 19.79
C LYS A 176 0.51 -20.21 18.39
N TYR A 177 1.36 -20.12 17.38
CA TYR A 177 1.02 -20.35 15.97
C TYR A 177 1.87 -21.48 15.33
N PRO A 178 1.74 -22.73 15.76
CA PRO A 178 2.64 -23.82 15.35
C PRO A 178 2.59 -24.14 13.85
N LEU A 179 1.45 -23.98 13.16
CA LEU A 179 1.34 -24.21 11.71
C LEU A 179 2.18 -23.22 10.90
N ALA A 180 2.44 -22.04 11.43
CA ALA A 180 3.22 -21.03 10.77
C ALA A 180 4.71 -21.42 10.60
N LYS A 181 5.19 -22.47 11.27
CA LYS A 181 6.53 -23.03 11.06
C LYS A 181 6.77 -23.57 9.65
N SER A 182 5.69 -23.89 8.94
CA SER A 182 5.77 -24.47 7.59
C SER A 182 5.61 -23.46 6.46
N ILE A 183 5.38 -22.17 6.76
CA ILE A 183 5.30 -21.15 5.72
C ILE A 183 6.66 -20.87 5.09
N THR A 184 6.66 -20.52 3.82
CA THR A 184 7.87 -20.19 3.04
C THR A 184 7.73 -18.80 2.42
N PRO A 185 7.99 -17.72 3.20
CA PRO A 185 7.91 -16.36 2.70
C PRO A 185 8.94 -16.12 1.58
N VAL A 186 8.59 -15.28 0.63
CA VAL A 186 9.46 -14.78 -0.45
C VAL A 186 9.49 -13.25 -0.34
N GLU A 187 10.69 -12.64 -0.45
CA GLU A 187 10.92 -11.19 -0.37
C GLU A 187 11.43 -10.63 -1.70
#